data_77f6b0317d17b5159c0b09a436c24065
#
_entry.id   77f6b0317d17b5159c0b09a436c24065
#
_cell.length_a   1.000
_cell.length_b   1.000
_cell.length_c   1.000
_cell.angle_alpha   90.00
_cell.angle_beta   90.00
_cell.angle_gamma   90.00
#
_symmetry.space_group_name_H-M   'P 1'
#
loop_
_entity.id
_entity.type
_entity.pdbx_description
1 polymer ?
#
loop_
_entity_poly.entity_id
_entity_poly.type
_entity_poly.pdbx_seq_one_letter_code
_entity_poly.pdbx_strand_id
1 'polypeptide(L)'
;MALADTDRLSISLLTREYPPTIYGGAGVHVAQLVPQLRKLVDVDVQCMGEPREGATAHAENYPEGANAALRVFGADLSMVAAVPAVDLLHSHTWYANLAGHLAGLLQDIPHVVTAHSLEPHRPWKAEQLGGGYRLSSWTEKTAFEAADAVIAVSAGMRQDILDSYTDLDPDKVHVVKNGIDTEEFKPDVGTDVVTELGIDLDKPSVVFVGRITRQKGLIHLVRAAEKFDPDTQVVLLAGAPDTPEIAQQIGDAFAHLRSTRGNVLWIEEMLPRQHVRQVLSHATVFACPSVYEPLGIVNLEAMASETAVVASAVGGIPEVVVDGVTGYLVPYDPAKADDPAAVAAFEEDFATKINAVTRDPEKARIFGLAGRQRCIDEFDWSKIAAETVQVYRRALEVHQS
;
A
#
# COMPACT_ATOMS: atom_id res chain seq x y z
N MET A 1 -2.07 6.45 -47.63
CA MET A 1 -1.93 5.04 -47.25
C MET A 1 -1.91 5.06 -45.71
N ALA A 2 -3.01 4.67 -45.10
CA ALA A 2 -3.14 4.65 -43.65
C ALA A 2 -2.13 3.62 -43.10
N LEU A 3 -1.30 4.03 -42.15
CA LEU A 3 -0.46 3.12 -41.41
C LEU A 3 -1.39 2.14 -40.68
N ALA A 4 -1.16 0.87 -40.88
CA ALA A 4 -1.91 -0.19 -40.23
C ALA A 4 -1.73 -0.07 -38.70
N ASP A 5 -2.84 -0.29 -38.01
CA ASP A 5 -3.00 -0.34 -36.54
C ASP A 5 -2.34 -1.63 -35.98
N THR A 6 -1.02 -1.76 -36.06
CA THR A 6 -0.30 -3.02 -35.80
C THR A 6 0.84 -2.91 -34.80
N ASP A 7 0.90 -1.89 -33.94
CA ASP A 7 1.91 -1.88 -32.89
C ASP A 7 1.35 -1.37 -31.55
N ARG A 8 0.29 -2.03 -31.09
CA ARG A 8 -0.11 -1.86 -29.71
C ARG A 8 0.87 -2.65 -28.84
N LEU A 9 1.57 -1.93 -27.94
CA LEU A 9 2.53 -2.50 -27.00
C LEU A 9 1.90 -3.66 -26.23
N SER A 10 2.57 -4.79 -26.18
CA SER A 10 2.18 -5.98 -25.43
C SER A 10 3.09 -6.18 -24.22
N ILE A 11 2.51 -6.41 -23.05
CA ILE A 11 3.27 -6.62 -21.82
C ILE A 11 2.81 -7.87 -21.08
N SER A 12 3.72 -8.54 -20.35
CA SER A 12 3.36 -9.51 -19.33
C SER A 12 3.59 -8.90 -17.94
N LEU A 13 2.53 -8.79 -17.16
CA LEU A 13 2.54 -8.29 -15.80
C LEU A 13 2.60 -9.46 -14.83
N LEU A 14 3.67 -9.50 -14.02
CA LEU A 14 3.94 -10.58 -13.08
C LEU A 14 3.72 -10.09 -11.65
N THR A 15 2.89 -10.82 -10.89
CA THR A 15 2.50 -10.41 -9.55
C THR A 15 2.23 -11.60 -8.63
N ARG A 16 2.32 -11.39 -7.32
CA ARG A 16 1.85 -12.40 -6.37
C ARG A 16 0.33 -12.46 -6.32
N GLU A 17 -0.32 -11.30 -6.22
CA GLU A 17 -1.74 -11.15 -5.92
C GLU A 17 -2.50 -10.62 -7.13
N TYR A 18 -3.65 -11.25 -7.42
CA TYR A 18 -4.60 -10.79 -8.43
C TYR A 18 -6.02 -11.17 -8.01
N PRO A 19 -7.07 -10.40 -8.37
CA PRO A 19 -8.45 -10.73 -8.01
C PRO A 19 -8.84 -12.17 -8.34
N PRO A 20 -9.70 -12.81 -7.52
CA PRO A 20 -10.40 -12.26 -6.36
C PRO A 20 -9.60 -12.28 -5.05
N THR A 21 -8.40 -12.84 -5.04
CA THR A 21 -7.59 -13.00 -3.82
C THR A 21 -6.57 -11.87 -3.73
N ILE A 22 -6.88 -10.89 -2.87
CA ILE A 22 -6.02 -9.74 -2.59
C ILE A 22 -5.79 -9.68 -1.09
N TYR A 23 -4.51 -9.51 -0.68
CA TYR A 23 -4.11 -9.47 0.71
C TYR A 23 -3.48 -8.14 1.12
N GLY A 24 -2.81 -7.44 0.20
CA GLY A 24 -2.06 -6.23 0.51
C GLY A 24 -2.17 -5.12 -0.53
N GLY A 25 -1.53 -3.97 -0.24
CA GLY A 25 -1.57 -2.79 -1.11
C GLY A 25 -1.05 -3.03 -2.53
N ALA A 26 -0.06 -3.92 -2.71
CA ALA A 26 0.43 -4.29 -4.04
C ALA A 26 -0.64 -5.00 -4.87
N GLY A 27 -1.41 -5.90 -4.27
CA GLY A 27 -2.54 -6.57 -4.92
C GLY A 27 -3.66 -5.59 -5.29
N VAL A 28 -3.97 -4.63 -4.40
CA VAL A 28 -4.92 -3.54 -4.69
C VAL A 28 -4.44 -2.70 -5.86
N HIS A 29 -3.16 -2.31 -5.88
CA HIS A 29 -2.56 -1.57 -6.98
C HIS A 29 -2.72 -2.31 -8.31
N VAL A 30 -2.32 -3.57 -8.38
CA VAL A 30 -2.42 -4.37 -9.61
C VAL A 30 -3.87 -4.54 -10.06
N ALA A 31 -4.80 -4.80 -9.12
CA ALA A 31 -6.22 -4.95 -9.41
C ALA A 31 -6.83 -3.71 -10.07
N GLN A 32 -6.39 -2.52 -9.68
CA GLN A 32 -6.88 -1.25 -10.21
C GLN A 32 -6.10 -0.79 -11.45
N LEU A 33 -4.80 -1.03 -11.51
CA LEU A 33 -3.95 -0.63 -12.61
C LEU A 33 -4.24 -1.43 -13.90
N VAL A 34 -4.36 -2.77 -13.81
CA VAL A 34 -4.52 -3.65 -14.96
C VAL A 34 -5.72 -3.30 -15.86
N PRO A 35 -6.93 -3.04 -15.33
CA PRO A 35 -8.06 -2.61 -16.15
C PRO A 35 -7.80 -1.32 -16.94
N GLN A 36 -7.01 -0.39 -16.40
CA GLN A 36 -6.67 0.86 -17.07
C GLN A 36 -5.55 0.64 -18.11
N LEU A 37 -4.54 -0.17 -17.78
CA LEU A 37 -3.49 -0.55 -18.73
C LEU A 37 -4.08 -1.25 -19.95
N ARG A 38 -5.05 -2.15 -19.76
CA ARG A 38 -5.74 -2.86 -20.85
C ARG A 38 -6.47 -1.94 -21.85
N LYS A 39 -6.74 -0.70 -21.48
CA LYS A 39 -7.26 0.33 -22.40
C LYS A 39 -6.15 0.91 -23.30
N LEU A 40 -4.90 0.85 -22.88
CA LEU A 40 -3.74 1.50 -23.52
C LEU A 40 -2.81 0.52 -24.23
N VAL A 41 -2.61 -0.67 -23.64
CA VAL A 41 -1.67 -1.71 -24.07
C VAL A 41 -2.32 -3.09 -23.93
N ASP A 42 -1.75 -4.11 -24.59
CA ASP A 42 -2.18 -5.50 -24.40
C ASP A 42 -1.49 -6.05 -23.15
N VAL A 43 -2.27 -6.59 -22.22
CA VAL A 43 -1.78 -7.06 -20.91
C VAL A 43 -2.10 -8.53 -20.72
N ASP A 44 -1.07 -9.35 -20.73
CA ASP A 44 -1.04 -10.68 -20.12
C ASP A 44 -0.76 -10.56 -18.62
N VAL A 45 -1.41 -11.35 -17.78
CA VAL A 45 -1.18 -11.33 -16.33
C VAL A 45 -0.77 -12.72 -15.86
N GLN A 46 0.38 -12.78 -15.20
CA GLN A 46 0.88 -13.98 -14.53
C GLN A 46 0.79 -13.76 -13.01
N CYS A 47 0.09 -14.63 -12.27
CA CYS A 47 -0.06 -14.45 -10.82
C CYS A 47 0.12 -15.76 -10.04
N MET A 48 0.38 -15.67 -8.75
CA MET A 48 0.48 -16.84 -7.89
C MET A 48 -0.88 -17.32 -7.40
N GLY A 49 -0.99 -18.61 -7.10
CA GLY A 49 -2.14 -19.24 -6.45
C GLY A 49 -3.03 -20.03 -7.41
N GLU A 50 -4.32 -20.12 -7.08
CA GLU A 50 -5.31 -20.93 -7.79
C GLU A 50 -5.75 -20.29 -9.12
N PRO A 51 -6.21 -21.10 -10.09
CA PRO A 51 -6.74 -20.63 -11.36
C PRO A 51 -7.84 -19.59 -11.20
N ARG A 52 -7.79 -18.53 -12.03
CA ARG A 52 -8.75 -17.41 -11.99
C ARG A 52 -8.93 -16.76 -13.36
N GLU A 53 -10.03 -16.04 -13.51
CA GLU A 53 -10.31 -15.32 -14.75
C GLU A 53 -9.34 -14.16 -14.96
N GLY A 54 -8.93 -13.96 -16.20
CA GLY A 54 -8.13 -12.82 -16.63
C GLY A 54 -6.65 -12.88 -16.27
N ALA A 55 -6.15 -14.02 -15.74
CA ALA A 55 -4.74 -14.25 -15.44
C ALA A 55 -4.35 -15.72 -15.54
N THR A 56 -3.10 -16.00 -15.88
CA THR A 56 -2.48 -17.31 -15.75
C THR A 56 -1.99 -17.48 -14.33
N ALA A 57 -2.46 -18.52 -13.64
CA ALA A 57 -2.14 -18.75 -12.23
C ALA A 57 -1.06 -19.82 -12.06
N HIS A 58 -0.15 -19.59 -11.12
CA HIS A 58 0.99 -20.46 -10.82
C HIS A 58 0.95 -20.90 -9.36
N ALA A 59 0.79 -22.21 -9.14
CA ALA A 59 0.81 -22.79 -7.81
C ALA A 59 2.23 -22.74 -7.19
N GLU A 60 2.30 -22.52 -5.89
CA GLU A 60 3.54 -22.63 -5.12
C GLU A 60 3.89 -24.12 -4.91
N ASN A 61 4.17 -24.84 -6.01
CA ASN A 61 4.52 -26.26 -6.00
C ASN A 61 5.98 -26.45 -5.60
N TYR A 62 6.21 -26.79 -4.34
CA TYR A 62 7.54 -27.08 -3.82
C TYR A 62 7.46 -28.20 -2.76
N PRO A 63 8.55 -28.95 -2.50
CA PRO A 63 8.56 -30.01 -1.51
C PRO A 63 8.05 -29.58 -0.14
N GLU A 64 7.33 -30.46 0.53
CA GLU A 64 6.83 -30.22 1.88
C GLU A 64 8.00 -29.86 2.83
N GLY A 65 7.78 -28.86 3.70
CA GLY A 65 8.80 -28.37 4.62
C GLY A 65 9.79 -27.37 4.01
N ALA A 66 9.69 -27.03 2.71
CA ALA A 66 10.54 -26.02 2.11
C ALA A 66 10.28 -24.63 2.73
N ASN A 67 11.35 -23.82 2.82
CA ASN A 67 11.23 -22.41 3.22
C ASN A 67 10.27 -21.64 2.30
N ALA A 68 9.49 -20.71 2.86
CA ALA A 68 8.50 -19.95 2.13
C ALA A 68 9.07 -19.21 0.90
N ALA A 69 10.30 -18.69 0.98
CA ALA A 69 10.95 -18.04 -0.16
C ALA A 69 11.22 -19.01 -1.33
N LEU A 70 11.56 -20.28 -1.03
CA LEU A 70 11.77 -21.28 -2.08
C LEU A 70 10.46 -21.67 -2.77
N ARG A 71 9.31 -21.63 -2.06
CA ARG A 71 8.00 -21.87 -2.68
C ARG A 71 7.67 -20.76 -3.68
N VAL A 72 7.98 -19.52 -3.33
CA VAL A 72 7.84 -18.36 -4.23
C VAL A 72 8.68 -18.59 -5.50
N PHE A 73 9.94 -18.97 -5.38
CA PHE A 73 10.80 -19.25 -6.54
C PHE A 73 10.26 -20.38 -7.43
N GLY A 74 9.58 -21.37 -6.85
CA GLY A 74 8.90 -22.41 -7.62
C GLY A 74 7.80 -21.85 -8.52
N ALA A 75 7.01 -20.91 -8.01
CA ALA A 75 6.01 -20.21 -8.80
C ALA A 75 6.65 -19.27 -9.85
N ASP A 76 7.72 -18.56 -9.49
CA ASP A 76 8.48 -17.71 -10.41
C ASP A 76 8.99 -18.49 -11.62
N LEU A 77 9.59 -19.65 -11.42
CA LEU A 77 10.06 -20.51 -12.53
C LEU A 77 8.92 -20.99 -13.43
N SER A 78 7.75 -21.26 -12.85
CA SER A 78 6.55 -21.57 -13.61
C SER A 78 6.06 -20.37 -14.43
N MET A 79 6.11 -19.14 -13.88
CA MET A 79 5.79 -17.91 -14.61
C MET A 79 6.75 -17.71 -15.80
N VAL A 80 8.06 -17.84 -15.58
CA VAL A 80 9.10 -17.72 -16.63
C VAL A 80 8.78 -18.63 -17.83
N ALA A 81 8.38 -19.87 -17.55
CA ALA A 81 8.05 -20.84 -18.60
C ALA A 81 6.73 -20.52 -19.33
N ALA A 82 5.84 -19.74 -18.75
CA ALA A 82 4.51 -19.45 -19.27
C ALA A 82 4.40 -18.04 -19.89
N VAL A 83 5.35 -17.13 -19.66
CA VAL A 83 5.36 -15.81 -20.29
C VAL A 83 5.30 -15.94 -21.80
N PRO A 84 4.26 -15.36 -22.47
CA PRO A 84 4.15 -15.38 -23.92
C PRO A 84 5.19 -14.45 -24.57
N ALA A 85 5.26 -14.47 -25.89
CA ALA A 85 6.02 -13.45 -26.62
C ALA A 85 5.37 -12.07 -26.41
N VAL A 86 6.06 -11.16 -25.74
CA VAL A 86 5.63 -9.80 -25.43
C VAL A 86 6.78 -8.82 -25.62
N ASP A 87 6.48 -7.54 -25.67
CA ASP A 87 7.49 -6.50 -25.86
C ASP A 87 8.19 -6.12 -24.55
N LEU A 88 7.56 -6.37 -23.39
CA LEU A 88 8.06 -5.93 -22.09
C LEU A 88 7.49 -6.75 -20.94
N LEU A 89 8.27 -6.89 -19.87
CA LEU A 89 7.88 -7.48 -18.61
C LEU A 89 7.71 -6.40 -17.52
N HIS A 90 6.68 -6.54 -16.71
CA HIS A 90 6.46 -5.67 -15.55
C HIS A 90 6.18 -6.50 -14.30
N SER A 91 7.10 -6.50 -13.34
CA SER A 91 6.94 -7.27 -12.09
C SER A 91 6.67 -6.40 -10.88
N HIS A 92 5.90 -6.96 -9.95
CA HIS A 92 5.49 -6.29 -8.71
C HIS A 92 5.97 -7.08 -7.48
N THR A 93 6.75 -6.44 -6.62
CA THR A 93 7.34 -6.99 -5.39
C THR A 93 8.37 -8.10 -5.65
N TRP A 94 9.20 -8.38 -4.64
CA TRP A 94 10.20 -9.45 -4.71
C TRP A 94 9.60 -10.83 -5.03
N TYR A 95 8.31 -11.01 -4.74
CA TYR A 95 7.59 -12.27 -5.02
C TYR A 95 7.51 -12.63 -6.52
N ALA A 96 7.60 -11.65 -7.41
CA ALA A 96 7.56 -11.88 -8.87
C ALA A 96 8.77 -11.27 -9.59
N ASN A 97 9.66 -10.60 -8.86
CA ASN A 97 10.81 -9.93 -9.45
C ASN A 97 11.80 -10.93 -10.08
N LEU A 98 11.97 -12.13 -9.47
CA LEU A 98 12.83 -13.16 -10.04
C LEU A 98 12.27 -13.67 -11.37
N ALA A 99 10.95 -13.85 -11.47
CA ALA A 99 10.32 -14.27 -12.71
C ALA A 99 10.54 -13.24 -13.82
N GLY A 100 10.33 -11.94 -13.53
CA GLY A 100 10.58 -10.86 -14.50
C GLY A 100 12.03 -10.81 -14.95
N HIS A 101 12.98 -10.88 -14.01
CA HIS A 101 14.41 -10.86 -14.32
C HIS A 101 14.83 -12.06 -15.19
N LEU A 102 14.45 -13.28 -14.83
CA LEU A 102 14.82 -14.47 -15.59
C LEU A 102 14.15 -14.53 -16.97
N ALA A 103 12.89 -14.15 -17.08
CA ALA A 103 12.19 -14.11 -18.36
C ALA A 103 12.79 -13.03 -19.28
N GLY A 104 13.18 -11.86 -18.76
CA GLY A 104 13.88 -10.83 -19.51
C GLY A 104 15.20 -11.33 -20.09
N LEU A 105 16.02 -12.02 -19.28
CA LEU A 105 17.27 -12.63 -19.74
C LEU A 105 17.07 -13.71 -20.81
N LEU A 106 16.01 -14.52 -20.68
CA LEU A 106 15.76 -15.62 -21.63
C LEU A 106 15.20 -15.17 -22.98
N GLN A 107 14.41 -14.10 -22.95
CA GLN A 107 13.71 -13.61 -24.15
C GLN A 107 14.35 -12.35 -24.75
N ASP A 108 15.38 -11.80 -24.09
CA ASP A 108 16.06 -10.55 -24.50
C ASP A 108 15.06 -9.40 -24.66
N ILE A 109 14.24 -9.18 -23.62
CA ILE A 109 13.21 -8.13 -23.57
C ILE A 109 13.30 -7.31 -22.28
N PRO A 110 12.95 -6.02 -22.30
CA PRO A 110 13.09 -5.15 -21.13
C PRO A 110 12.22 -5.57 -19.96
N HIS A 111 12.76 -5.34 -18.76
CA HIS A 111 12.09 -5.60 -17.50
C HIS A 111 11.90 -4.31 -16.70
N VAL A 112 10.65 -3.99 -16.35
CA VAL A 112 10.25 -2.91 -15.45
C VAL A 112 9.85 -3.50 -14.10
N VAL A 113 10.28 -2.88 -13.01
CA VAL A 113 9.95 -3.28 -11.64
C VAL A 113 9.18 -2.18 -10.93
N THR A 114 8.05 -2.47 -10.28
CA THR A 114 7.41 -1.53 -9.35
C THR A 114 7.72 -1.87 -7.90
N ALA A 115 8.29 -0.90 -7.18
CA ALA A 115 8.58 -0.97 -5.75
C ALA A 115 7.34 -0.59 -4.92
N HIS A 116 6.75 -1.56 -4.23
CA HIS A 116 5.66 -1.34 -3.28
C HIS A 116 6.13 -1.31 -1.83
N SER A 117 7.31 -1.78 -1.56
CA SER A 117 8.06 -1.75 -0.31
C SER A 117 9.48 -2.19 -0.62
N LEU A 118 10.41 -1.94 0.30
CA LEU A 118 11.79 -2.38 0.17
C LEU A 118 12.16 -3.34 1.30
N GLU A 119 12.81 -4.45 0.98
CA GLU A 119 13.28 -5.41 1.98
C GLU A 119 14.23 -4.78 3.00
N PRO A 120 15.21 -3.91 2.62
CA PRO A 120 16.07 -3.21 3.59
C PRO A 120 15.32 -2.36 4.61
N HIS A 121 14.16 -1.80 4.26
CA HIS A 121 13.32 -0.99 5.15
C HIS A 121 12.34 -1.83 5.99
N ARG A 122 12.41 -3.16 5.89
CA ARG A 122 11.53 -4.10 6.57
C ARG A 122 12.31 -5.22 7.29
N PRO A 123 13.33 -4.89 8.10
CA PRO A 123 14.21 -5.89 8.73
C PRO A 123 13.45 -6.86 9.65
N TRP A 124 12.32 -6.45 10.22
CA TRP A 124 11.43 -7.33 11.01
C TRP A 124 10.86 -8.50 10.22
N LYS A 125 10.89 -8.49 8.87
CA LYS A 125 10.49 -9.64 8.06
C LYS A 125 11.39 -10.86 8.26
N ALA A 126 12.60 -10.68 8.78
CA ALA A 126 13.45 -11.80 9.17
C ALA A 126 12.79 -12.67 10.25
N GLU A 127 11.92 -12.10 11.10
CA GLU A 127 11.12 -12.82 12.10
C GLU A 127 10.11 -13.78 11.43
N GLN A 128 9.57 -13.41 10.27
CA GLN A 128 8.58 -14.19 9.52
C GLN A 128 9.22 -15.20 8.56
N LEU A 129 10.26 -14.80 7.85
CA LEU A 129 10.87 -15.56 6.77
C LEU A 129 12.12 -16.35 7.23
N GLY A 130 12.67 -16.04 8.40
CA GLY A 130 13.93 -16.63 8.87
C GLY A 130 15.04 -16.45 7.84
N GLY A 131 15.71 -17.55 7.47
CA GLY A 131 16.73 -17.53 6.41
C GLY A 131 16.24 -17.10 5.02
N GLY A 132 14.93 -17.19 4.76
CA GLY A 132 14.30 -16.75 3.52
C GLY A 132 14.36 -15.24 3.30
N TYR A 133 14.51 -14.44 4.36
CA TYR A 133 14.70 -12.99 4.24
C TYR A 133 15.97 -12.62 3.44
N ARG A 134 17.04 -13.42 3.54
CA ARG A 134 18.23 -13.20 2.70
C ARG A 134 17.96 -13.49 1.23
N LEU A 135 17.06 -14.42 0.93
CA LEU A 135 16.67 -14.75 -0.44
C LEU A 135 15.76 -13.63 -1.02
N SER A 136 14.79 -13.14 -0.26
CA SER A 136 13.93 -12.05 -0.73
C SER A 136 14.73 -10.77 -0.97
N SER A 137 15.66 -10.42 -0.06
CA SER A 137 16.53 -9.25 -0.20
C SER A 137 17.48 -9.37 -1.39
N TRP A 138 18.05 -10.57 -1.62
CA TRP A 138 18.88 -10.83 -2.79
C TRP A 138 18.10 -10.70 -4.09
N THR A 139 16.92 -11.30 -4.15
CA THR A 139 16.04 -11.24 -5.34
C THR A 139 15.64 -9.80 -5.68
N GLU A 140 15.21 -9.03 -4.67
CA GLU A 140 14.82 -7.63 -4.87
C GLU A 140 16.01 -6.81 -5.39
N LYS A 141 17.17 -6.90 -4.74
CA LYS A 141 18.39 -6.21 -5.18
C LYS A 141 18.76 -6.57 -6.61
N THR A 142 18.83 -7.85 -6.92
CA THR A 142 19.23 -8.35 -8.24
C THR A 142 18.29 -7.85 -9.32
N ALA A 143 16.98 -7.89 -9.09
CA ALA A 143 15.99 -7.45 -10.07
C ALA A 143 16.03 -5.93 -10.27
N PHE A 144 16.20 -5.14 -9.19
CA PHE A 144 16.24 -3.68 -9.27
C PHE A 144 17.48 -3.18 -10.02
N GLU A 145 18.64 -3.73 -9.70
CA GLU A 145 19.91 -3.34 -10.34
C GLU A 145 19.97 -3.74 -11.82
N ALA A 146 19.32 -4.84 -12.19
CA ALA A 146 19.28 -5.34 -13.57
C ALA A 146 18.12 -4.78 -14.40
N ALA A 147 17.12 -4.15 -13.79
CA ALA A 147 15.94 -3.64 -14.50
C ALA A 147 16.30 -2.51 -15.49
N ASP A 148 15.55 -2.43 -16.58
CA ASP A 148 15.62 -1.32 -17.54
C ASP A 148 14.97 -0.06 -16.99
N ALA A 149 13.94 -0.22 -16.13
CA ALA A 149 13.35 0.87 -15.35
C ALA A 149 12.78 0.35 -14.01
N VAL A 150 12.83 1.22 -12.99
CA VAL A 150 12.21 0.99 -11.68
C VAL A 150 11.17 2.06 -11.42
N ILE A 151 9.95 1.65 -11.10
CA ILE A 151 8.86 2.54 -10.69
C ILE A 151 8.84 2.62 -9.16
N ALA A 152 9.05 3.81 -8.63
CA ALA A 152 8.84 4.16 -7.24
C ALA A 152 7.45 4.75 -7.06
N VAL A 153 6.68 4.30 -6.06
CA VAL A 153 5.30 4.77 -5.84
C VAL A 153 5.22 6.15 -5.17
N SER A 154 6.36 6.74 -4.85
CA SER A 154 6.49 8.10 -4.30
C SER A 154 7.91 8.64 -4.49
N ALA A 155 8.11 9.94 -4.34
CA ALA A 155 9.46 10.53 -4.31
C ALA A 155 10.25 10.05 -3.08
N GLY A 156 9.57 9.87 -1.93
CA GLY A 156 10.16 9.24 -0.75
C GLY A 156 10.67 7.83 -1.05
N MET A 157 9.86 6.99 -1.70
CA MET A 157 10.27 5.65 -2.13
C MET A 157 11.44 5.69 -3.12
N ARG A 158 11.46 6.66 -4.04
CA ARG A 158 12.58 6.83 -4.96
C ARG A 158 13.88 7.08 -4.19
N GLN A 159 13.86 7.94 -3.17
CA GLN A 159 15.03 8.19 -2.34
C GLN A 159 15.45 6.93 -1.57
N ASP A 160 14.49 6.23 -0.95
CA ASP A 160 14.74 4.96 -0.24
C ASP A 160 15.40 3.91 -1.15
N ILE A 161 14.96 3.80 -2.42
CA ILE A 161 15.55 2.90 -3.43
C ILE A 161 17.01 3.27 -3.69
N LEU A 162 17.29 4.55 -3.96
CA LEU A 162 18.63 5.02 -4.28
C LEU A 162 19.60 4.90 -3.10
N ASP A 163 19.11 5.10 -1.88
CA ASP A 163 19.91 4.95 -0.66
C ASP A 163 20.19 3.46 -0.35
N SER A 164 19.26 2.56 -0.73
CA SER A 164 19.38 1.12 -0.48
C SER A 164 20.19 0.40 -1.54
N TYR A 165 20.11 0.83 -2.80
CA TYR A 165 20.73 0.19 -3.97
C TYR A 165 21.63 1.17 -4.70
N THR A 166 22.81 1.43 -4.13
CA THR A 166 23.76 2.47 -4.57
C THR A 166 24.37 2.22 -5.95
N ASP A 167 24.29 0.98 -6.46
CA ASP A 167 24.76 0.62 -7.80
C ASP A 167 23.69 0.84 -8.88
N LEU A 168 22.45 1.19 -8.48
CA LEU A 168 21.35 1.47 -9.40
C LEU A 168 21.51 2.89 -10.01
N ASP A 169 21.41 2.96 -11.33
CA ASP A 169 21.40 4.24 -12.04
C ASP A 169 20.14 5.06 -11.66
N PRO A 170 20.30 6.27 -11.09
CA PRO A 170 19.19 7.12 -10.70
C PRO A 170 18.24 7.51 -11.85
N ASP A 171 18.71 7.51 -13.09
CA ASP A 171 17.92 7.84 -14.28
C ASP A 171 16.95 6.74 -14.67
N LYS A 172 17.17 5.52 -14.18
CA LYS A 172 16.23 4.38 -14.32
C LYS A 172 15.09 4.41 -13.32
N VAL A 173 15.16 5.24 -12.25
CA VAL A 173 14.15 5.26 -11.19
C VAL A 173 13.13 6.39 -11.43
N HIS A 174 11.91 5.98 -11.78
CA HIS A 174 10.81 6.88 -12.12
C HIS A 174 9.76 6.90 -11.01
N VAL A 175 9.19 8.07 -10.70
CA VAL A 175 8.09 8.19 -9.75
C VAL A 175 6.78 8.08 -10.50
N VAL A 176 5.98 7.03 -10.19
CA VAL A 176 4.58 6.89 -10.63
C VAL A 176 3.77 6.49 -9.41
N LYS A 177 2.91 7.38 -8.94
CA LYS A 177 2.15 7.20 -7.70
C LYS A 177 1.09 6.11 -7.84
N ASN A 178 0.60 5.59 -6.71
CA ASN A 178 -0.62 4.79 -6.71
C ASN A 178 -1.84 5.70 -6.92
N GLY A 179 -2.88 5.15 -7.54
CA GLY A 179 -4.14 5.84 -7.73
C GLY A 179 -5.20 5.44 -6.72
N ILE A 180 -6.37 6.05 -6.87
CA ILE A 180 -7.62 5.71 -6.19
C ILE A 180 -8.78 5.72 -7.20
N ASP A 181 -9.71 4.79 -7.05
CA ASP A 181 -10.98 4.82 -7.77
C ASP A 181 -11.98 5.67 -6.97
N THR A 182 -12.19 6.92 -7.42
CA THR A 182 -13.07 7.88 -6.77
C THR A 182 -14.56 7.62 -7.01
N GLU A 183 -14.91 6.64 -7.84
CA GLU A 183 -16.28 6.12 -7.97
C GLU A 183 -16.54 4.96 -7.02
N GLU A 184 -15.54 4.10 -6.79
CA GLU A 184 -15.60 3.08 -5.75
C GLU A 184 -15.54 3.70 -4.36
N PHE A 185 -14.56 4.59 -4.11
CA PHE A 185 -14.42 5.36 -2.87
C PHE A 185 -15.00 6.77 -3.07
N LYS A 186 -16.25 6.91 -2.72
CA LYS A 186 -16.98 8.18 -2.65
C LYS A 186 -17.83 8.21 -1.38
N PRO A 187 -18.27 9.39 -0.93
CA PRO A 187 -19.12 9.48 0.25
C PRO A 187 -20.31 8.53 0.17
N ASP A 188 -20.51 7.76 1.22
CA ASP A 188 -21.60 6.81 1.39
C ASP A 188 -22.53 7.33 2.49
N VAL A 189 -23.76 7.63 2.13
CA VAL A 189 -24.79 8.14 3.07
C VAL A 189 -25.55 7.03 3.80
N GLY A 190 -25.30 5.75 3.45
CA GLY A 190 -25.86 4.59 4.15
C GLY A 190 -25.37 4.54 5.59
N THR A 191 -26.17 3.99 6.50
CA THR A 191 -25.83 3.91 7.93
C THR A 191 -26.00 2.50 8.50
N ASP A 192 -26.34 1.55 7.67
CA ASP A 192 -26.59 0.16 8.05
C ASP A 192 -25.33 -0.49 8.66
N VAL A 193 -24.20 -0.41 7.99
CA VAL A 193 -22.93 -0.99 8.44
C VAL A 193 -22.43 -0.30 9.72
N VAL A 194 -22.39 1.02 9.76
CA VAL A 194 -21.91 1.76 10.94
C VAL A 194 -22.79 1.49 12.16
N THR A 195 -24.13 1.33 11.95
CA THR A 195 -25.06 0.98 13.01
C THR A 195 -24.86 -0.45 13.51
N GLU A 196 -24.67 -1.41 12.59
CA GLU A 196 -24.40 -2.82 12.92
C GLU A 196 -23.10 -2.97 13.72
N LEU A 197 -22.07 -2.18 13.38
CA LEU A 197 -20.79 -2.17 14.08
C LEU A 197 -20.85 -1.43 15.44
N GLY A 198 -21.98 -0.77 15.77
CA GLY A 198 -22.14 -0.06 17.03
C GLY A 198 -21.45 1.31 17.09
N ILE A 199 -21.19 1.92 15.92
CA ILE A 199 -20.62 3.27 15.83
C ILE A 199 -21.74 4.28 16.08
N ASP A 200 -21.55 5.17 17.05
CA ASP A 200 -22.50 6.23 17.41
C ASP A 200 -22.28 7.45 16.51
N LEU A 201 -23.22 7.72 15.62
CA LEU A 201 -23.11 8.81 14.64
C LEU A 201 -23.26 10.22 15.25
N ASP A 202 -23.71 10.32 16.48
CA ASP A 202 -23.85 11.59 17.20
C ASP A 202 -22.54 12.03 17.88
N LYS A 203 -21.50 11.18 17.83
CA LYS A 203 -20.19 11.43 18.43
C LYS A 203 -19.08 11.48 17.39
N PRO A 204 -18.04 12.33 17.62
CA PRO A 204 -16.87 12.28 16.76
C PRO A 204 -16.17 10.91 16.84
N SER A 205 -15.67 10.45 15.72
CA SER A 205 -14.99 9.16 15.61
C SER A 205 -13.62 9.27 14.94
N VAL A 206 -12.66 8.53 15.50
CA VAL A 206 -11.34 8.29 14.94
C VAL A 206 -11.30 6.88 14.40
N VAL A 207 -11.07 6.73 13.10
CA VAL A 207 -11.04 5.42 12.45
C VAL A 207 -9.63 5.06 12.02
N PHE A 208 -9.20 3.84 12.28
CA PHE A 208 -8.02 3.20 11.74
C PHE A 208 -8.43 2.01 10.87
N VAL A 209 -7.79 1.86 9.71
CA VAL A 209 -7.99 0.71 8.82
C VAL A 209 -6.64 0.12 8.45
N GLY A 210 -6.44 -1.16 8.72
CA GLY A 210 -5.22 -1.82 8.32
C GLY A 210 -4.93 -3.12 9.07
N ARG A 211 -3.90 -3.84 8.62
CA ARG A 211 -3.39 -5.01 9.33
C ARG A 211 -2.62 -4.60 10.58
N ILE A 212 -2.59 -5.48 11.57
CA ILE A 212 -1.80 -5.29 12.79
C ILE A 212 -0.35 -5.66 12.51
N THR A 213 0.43 -4.68 12.05
CA THR A 213 1.85 -4.84 11.71
C THR A 213 2.68 -3.75 12.38
N ARG A 214 3.99 -3.98 12.56
CA ARG A 214 4.90 -2.93 13.07
C ARG A 214 4.86 -1.70 12.18
N GLN A 215 4.84 -1.92 10.85
CA GLN A 215 4.81 -0.86 9.85
C GLN A 215 3.65 0.12 10.04
N LYS A 216 2.45 -0.39 10.39
CA LYS A 216 1.24 0.42 10.52
C LYS A 216 1.16 1.22 11.83
N GLY A 217 2.05 0.96 12.77
CA GLY A 217 2.19 1.78 13.98
C GLY A 217 0.95 1.84 14.89
N LEU A 218 0.05 0.84 14.80
CA LEU A 218 -1.22 0.85 15.56
C LEU A 218 -1.00 1.05 17.07
N ILE A 219 0.11 0.57 17.62
CA ILE A 219 0.45 0.76 19.04
C ILE A 219 0.50 2.25 19.43
N HIS A 220 1.00 3.11 18.55
CA HIS A 220 1.09 4.54 18.80
C HIS A 220 -0.29 5.19 18.82
N LEU A 221 -1.21 4.76 17.95
CA LEU A 221 -2.59 5.24 17.97
C LEU A 221 -3.31 4.81 19.25
N VAL A 222 -3.15 3.55 19.67
CA VAL A 222 -3.79 3.04 20.89
C VAL A 222 -3.32 3.82 22.11
N ARG A 223 -2.02 4.13 22.22
CA ARG A 223 -1.46 4.95 23.30
C ARG A 223 -1.87 6.43 23.20
N ALA A 224 -1.86 7.01 22.01
CA ALA A 224 -2.34 8.38 21.79
C ALA A 224 -3.84 8.53 22.16
N ALA A 225 -4.63 7.48 21.95
CA ALA A 225 -6.05 7.48 22.25
C ALA A 225 -6.39 7.67 23.73
N GLU A 226 -5.47 7.40 24.65
CA GLU A 226 -5.64 7.72 26.08
C GLU A 226 -5.83 9.23 26.31
N LYS A 227 -5.34 10.08 25.38
CA LYS A 227 -5.37 11.54 25.43
C LYS A 227 -6.42 12.17 24.52
N PHE A 228 -7.23 11.35 23.83
CA PHE A 228 -8.35 11.88 23.04
C PHE A 228 -9.47 12.38 23.97
N ASP A 229 -10.23 13.36 23.47
CA ASP A 229 -11.40 13.85 24.20
C ASP A 229 -12.32 12.69 24.60
N PRO A 230 -12.94 12.76 25.80
CA PRO A 230 -13.73 11.64 26.33
C PRO A 230 -14.87 11.15 25.45
N ASP A 231 -15.50 12.07 24.69
CA ASP A 231 -16.62 11.74 23.80
C ASP A 231 -16.17 11.18 22.43
N THR A 232 -14.88 11.27 22.09
CA THR A 232 -14.34 10.77 20.83
C THR A 232 -14.32 9.23 20.83
N GLN A 233 -14.99 8.62 19.87
CA GLN A 233 -14.94 7.16 19.67
C GLN A 233 -13.65 6.77 18.96
N VAL A 234 -13.10 5.61 19.34
CA VAL A 234 -11.95 5.00 18.66
C VAL A 234 -12.43 3.72 17.98
N VAL A 235 -12.35 3.67 16.66
CA VAL A 235 -12.82 2.55 15.85
C VAL A 235 -11.63 1.94 15.11
N LEU A 236 -11.26 0.73 15.46
CA LEU A 236 -10.15 0.00 14.85
C LEU A 236 -10.71 -1.10 13.95
N LEU A 237 -10.59 -0.92 12.62
CA LEU A 237 -10.78 -1.98 11.63
C LEU A 237 -9.41 -2.64 11.41
N ALA A 238 -9.04 -3.54 12.33
CA ALA A 238 -7.67 -4.03 12.45
C ALA A 238 -7.64 -5.53 12.73
N GLY A 239 -7.12 -6.29 11.78
CA GLY A 239 -6.98 -7.73 11.88
C GLY A 239 -5.64 -8.23 11.34
N ALA A 240 -5.51 -9.55 11.23
CA ALA A 240 -4.35 -10.24 10.64
C ALA A 240 -3.00 -9.75 11.19
N PRO A 241 -2.71 -9.99 12.49
CA PRO A 241 -1.43 -9.64 13.06
C PRO A 241 -0.28 -10.43 12.39
N ASP A 242 0.84 -9.75 12.15
CA ASP A 242 2.00 -10.36 11.48
C ASP A 242 2.67 -11.45 12.35
N THR A 243 2.68 -11.26 13.68
CA THR A 243 3.25 -12.24 14.63
C THR A 243 2.42 -12.32 15.92
N PRO A 244 2.51 -13.44 16.68
CA PRO A 244 1.84 -13.56 17.97
C PRO A 244 2.26 -12.49 18.98
N GLU A 245 3.53 -12.05 18.96
CA GLU A 245 4.07 -11.04 19.87
C GLU A 245 3.41 -9.67 19.62
N ILE A 246 3.22 -9.30 18.34
CA ILE A 246 2.51 -8.06 17.96
C ILE A 246 1.04 -8.16 18.36
N ALA A 247 0.40 -9.32 18.13
CA ALA A 247 -0.98 -9.57 18.56
C ALA A 247 -1.14 -9.37 20.06
N GLN A 248 -0.22 -9.92 20.87
CA GLN A 248 -0.23 -9.79 22.32
C GLN A 248 -0.02 -8.33 22.74
N GLN A 249 0.98 -7.66 22.19
CA GLN A 249 1.29 -6.25 22.50
C GLN A 249 0.09 -5.34 22.26
N ILE A 250 -0.56 -5.47 21.11
CA ILE A 250 -1.74 -4.67 20.77
C ILE A 250 -2.93 -5.05 21.64
N GLY A 251 -3.15 -6.35 21.89
CA GLY A 251 -4.22 -6.82 22.78
C GLY A 251 -4.12 -6.26 24.19
N ASP A 252 -2.91 -6.26 24.77
CA ASP A 252 -2.67 -5.72 26.12
C ASP A 252 -2.90 -4.21 26.16
N ALA A 253 -2.37 -3.46 25.19
CA ALA A 253 -2.56 -2.02 25.08
C ALA A 253 -4.04 -1.65 24.88
N PHE A 254 -4.75 -2.41 24.06
CA PHE A 254 -6.18 -2.21 23.83
C PHE A 254 -7.03 -2.53 25.06
N ALA A 255 -6.71 -3.60 25.77
CA ALA A 255 -7.38 -3.93 27.04
C ALA A 255 -7.19 -2.83 28.08
N HIS A 256 -5.97 -2.26 28.16
CA HIS A 256 -5.69 -1.10 29.00
C HIS A 256 -6.55 0.11 28.59
N LEU A 257 -6.55 0.46 27.30
CA LEU A 257 -7.34 1.58 26.79
C LEU A 257 -8.84 1.41 27.11
N ARG A 258 -9.40 0.19 26.93
CA ARG A 258 -10.80 -0.11 27.28
C ARG A 258 -11.10 0.00 28.76
N SER A 259 -10.12 -0.18 29.64
CA SER A 259 -10.29 0.00 31.08
C SER A 259 -10.40 1.48 31.49
N THR A 260 -9.88 2.40 30.66
CA THR A 260 -9.85 3.84 30.92
C THR A 260 -10.92 4.61 30.17
N ARG A 261 -11.46 4.07 29.04
CA ARG A 261 -12.51 4.71 28.24
C ARG A 261 -13.46 3.68 27.63
N GLY A 262 -14.75 4.03 27.60
CA GLY A 262 -15.84 3.10 27.22
C GLY A 262 -16.21 3.07 25.73
N ASN A 263 -15.66 4.00 24.91
CA ASN A 263 -16.07 4.22 23.53
C ASN A 263 -14.98 3.76 22.55
N VAL A 264 -14.53 2.51 22.70
CA VAL A 264 -13.47 1.90 21.91
C VAL A 264 -13.99 0.63 21.27
N LEU A 265 -14.03 0.60 19.96
CA LEU A 265 -14.48 -0.51 19.14
C LEU A 265 -13.30 -1.12 18.39
N TRP A 266 -13.16 -2.43 18.44
CA TRP A 266 -12.17 -3.17 17.66
C TRP A 266 -12.87 -4.26 16.88
N ILE A 267 -12.82 -4.14 15.56
CA ILE A 267 -13.35 -5.07 14.57
C ILE A 267 -12.16 -5.82 13.99
N GLU A 268 -12.01 -7.08 14.33
CA GLU A 268 -10.89 -7.93 13.93
C GLU A 268 -11.09 -8.54 12.54
N GLU A 269 -12.31 -8.56 12.05
CA GLU A 269 -12.66 -9.11 10.75
C GLU A 269 -12.22 -8.17 9.62
N MET A 270 -11.75 -8.75 8.51
CA MET A 270 -11.53 -7.98 7.29
C MET A 270 -12.86 -7.65 6.64
N LEU A 271 -13.28 -6.41 6.77
CA LEU A 271 -14.53 -5.94 6.16
C LEU A 271 -14.39 -5.84 4.62
N PRO A 272 -15.48 -6.11 3.88
CA PRO A 272 -15.57 -5.79 2.46
C PRO A 272 -15.28 -4.31 2.19
N ARG A 273 -14.65 -3.99 1.07
CA ARG A 273 -14.26 -2.60 0.73
C ARG A 273 -15.42 -1.60 0.80
N GLN A 274 -16.60 -1.99 0.37
CA GLN A 274 -17.81 -1.18 0.48
C GLN A 274 -18.19 -0.84 1.94
N HIS A 275 -17.97 -1.77 2.88
CA HIS A 275 -18.21 -1.53 4.30
C HIS A 275 -17.14 -0.59 4.88
N VAL A 276 -15.88 -0.78 4.50
CA VAL A 276 -14.78 0.14 4.86
C VAL A 276 -15.09 1.56 4.36
N ARG A 277 -15.55 1.70 3.11
CA ARG A 277 -15.97 2.99 2.54
C ARG A 277 -17.06 3.66 3.38
N GLN A 278 -18.10 2.92 3.76
CA GLN A 278 -19.17 3.48 4.58
C GLN A 278 -18.65 3.94 5.94
N VAL A 279 -17.80 3.14 6.63
CA VAL A 279 -17.20 3.54 7.89
C VAL A 279 -16.32 4.79 7.73
N LEU A 280 -15.50 4.85 6.69
CA LEU A 280 -14.69 6.04 6.40
C LEU A 280 -15.57 7.27 6.15
N SER A 281 -16.64 7.13 5.36
CA SER A 281 -17.53 8.26 5.04
C SER A 281 -18.24 8.89 6.26
N HIS A 282 -18.40 8.10 7.33
CA HIS A 282 -18.98 8.58 8.58
C HIS A 282 -17.93 8.89 9.67
N ALA A 283 -16.64 8.68 9.39
CA ALA A 283 -15.57 9.01 10.30
C ALA A 283 -15.32 10.53 10.37
N THR A 284 -15.11 11.06 11.57
CA THR A 284 -14.65 12.45 11.73
C THR A 284 -13.22 12.60 11.25
N VAL A 285 -12.37 11.60 11.53
CA VAL A 285 -10.96 11.60 11.14
C VAL A 285 -10.45 10.18 10.95
N PHE A 286 -9.70 9.96 9.89
CA PHE A 286 -8.91 8.76 9.66
C PHE A 286 -7.51 8.96 10.26
N ALA A 287 -7.05 7.99 11.05
CA ALA A 287 -5.75 8.01 11.70
C ALA A 287 -4.77 7.04 11.03
N CYS A 288 -3.62 7.55 10.54
CA CYS A 288 -2.56 6.76 9.92
C CYS A 288 -1.23 6.93 10.67
N PRO A 289 -1.00 6.19 11.77
CA PRO A 289 0.20 6.32 12.60
C PRO A 289 1.39 5.50 12.07
N SER A 290 1.44 5.23 10.77
CA SER A 290 2.46 4.38 10.15
C SER A 290 3.88 4.86 10.44
N VAL A 291 4.79 3.94 10.75
CA VAL A 291 6.22 4.23 10.95
C VAL A 291 7.04 4.06 9.67
N TYR A 292 6.46 3.40 8.69
CA TYR A 292 6.96 3.28 7.33
C TYR A 292 5.77 3.13 6.37
N GLU A 293 5.68 3.98 5.34
CA GLU A 293 4.58 3.94 4.38
C GLU A 293 5.07 4.37 2.99
N PRO A 294 5.14 3.47 2.03
CA PRO A 294 5.60 3.78 0.66
C PRO A 294 4.82 4.90 -0.03
N LEU A 295 3.49 4.90 0.09
CA LEU A 295 2.62 6.01 -0.32
C LEU A 295 1.43 6.18 0.64
N GLY A 296 0.72 5.09 0.96
CA GLY A 296 -0.43 5.12 1.85
C GLY A 296 -1.77 5.18 1.12
N ILE A 297 -2.10 4.11 0.39
CA ILE A 297 -3.38 3.99 -0.35
C ILE A 297 -4.59 4.22 0.57
N VAL A 298 -4.54 3.75 1.83
CA VAL A 298 -5.67 3.93 2.77
C VAL A 298 -5.93 5.41 3.09
N ASN A 299 -4.89 6.27 3.04
CA ASN A 299 -5.11 7.72 3.15
C ASN A 299 -5.90 8.24 1.94
N LEU A 300 -5.63 7.73 0.73
CA LEU A 300 -6.41 8.07 -0.46
C LEU A 300 -7.86 7.56 -0.35
N GLU A 301 -8.08 6.37 0.19
CA GLU A 301 -9.41 5.80 0.43
C GLU A 301 -10.22 6.69 1.39
N ALA A 302 -9.60 7.15 2.49
CA ALA A 302 -10.21 8.06 3.44
C ALA A 302 -10.52 9.42 2.80
N MET A 303 -9.54 10.03 2.12
CA MET A 303 -9.72 11.32 1.43
C MET A 303 -10.79 11.25 0.35
N ALA A 304 -10.82 10.19 -0.45
CA ALA A 304 -11.85 9.99 -1.47
C ALA A 304 -13.26 9.83 -0.89
N SER A 305 -13.36 9.34 0.35
CA SER A 305 -14.60 9.24 1.14
C SER A 305 -14.97 10.53 1.88
N GLU A 306 -14.28 11.65 1.60
CA GLU A 306 -14.43 12.96 2.28
C GLU A 306 -14.09 12.93 3.78
N THR A 307 -13.17 12.06 4.20
CA THR A 307 -12.71 11.98 5.58
C THR A 307 -11.42 12.78 5.77
N ALA A 308 -11.37 13.62 6.80
CA ALA A 308 -10.12 14.29 7.21
C ALA A 308 -9.07 13.27 7.63
N VAL A 309 -7.80 13.55 7.38
CA VAL A 309 -6.71 12.62 7.70
C VAL A 309 -5.75 13.22 8.73
N VAL A 310 -5.37 12.45 9.75
CA VAL A 310 -4.21 12.72 10.59
C VAL A 310 -3.23 11.57 10.43
N ALA A 311 -2.04 11.87 9.92
CA ALA A 311 -1.08 10.84 9.56
C ALA A 311 0.35 11.21 9.98
N SER A 312 1.19 10.20 10.18
CA SER A 312 2.63 10.41 10.37
C SER A 312 3.28 10.95 9.09
N ALA A 313 4.25 11.84 9.24
CA ALA A 313 5.01 12.41 8.12
C ALA A 313 6.17 11.47 7.73
N VAL A 314 5.86 10.28 7.19
CA VAL A 314 6.86 9.29 6.77
C VAL A 314 6.64 8.84 5.32
N GLY A 315 7.72 8.46 4.66
CA GLY A 315 7.69 7.91 3.29
C GLY A 315 6.92 8.79 2.31
N GLY A 316 5.94 8.20 1.62
CA GLY A 316 5.11 8.90 0.65
C GLY A 316 3.86 9.59 1.24
N ILE A 317 3.57 9.48 2.54
CA ILE A 317 2.39 10.13 3.14
C ILE A 317 2.34 11.64 2.89
N PRO A 318 3.46 12.41 3.02
CA PRO A 318 3.45 13.84 2.74
C PRO A 318 3.13 14.21 1.28
N GLU A 319 3.22 13.26 0.37
CA GLU A 319 2.83 13.45 -1.03
C GLU A 319 1.33 13.24 -1.25
N VAL A 320 0.65 12.58 -0.32
CA VAL A 320 -0.79 12.32 -0.33
C VAL A 320 -1.52 13.37 0.50
N VAL A 321 -1.16 13.51 1.77
CA VAL A 321 -1.78 14.43 2.72
C VAL A 321 -1.05 15.77 2.69
N VAL A 322 -1.80 16.86 2.47
CA VAL A 322 -1.27 18.23 2.53
C VAL A 322 -1.57 18.81 3.90
N ASP A 323 -0.51 19.07 4.68
CA ASP A 323 -0.63 19.56 6.06
C ASP A 323 -1.41 20.87 6.14
N GLY A 324 -2.42 20.92 7.02
CA GLY A 324 -3.31 22.07 7.20
C GLY A 324 -4.32 22.30 6.08
N VAL A 325 -4.37 21.43 5.03
CA VAL A 325 -5.29 21.57 3.88
C VAL A 325 -6.20 20.36 3.74
N THR A 326 -5.65 19.16 3.68
CA THR A 326 -6.44 17.90 3.58
C THR A 326 -6.43 17.10 4.87
N GLY A 327 -5.70 17.57 5.87
CA GLY A 327 -5.50 16.91 7.15
C GLY A 327 -4.31 17.49 7.91
N TYR A 328 -3.76 16.71 8.85
CA TYR A 328 -2.55 17.05 9.56
C TYR A 328 -1.49 15.98 9.41
N LEU A 329 -0.23 16.43 9.33
CA LEU A 329 0.95 15.59 9.38
C LEU A 329 1.61 15.70 10.76
N VAL A 330 2.00 14.55 11.31
CA VAL A 330 2.72 14.46 12.59
C VAL A 330 4.14 13.97 12.32
N PRO A 331 5.17 14.74 12.63
CA PRO A 331 6.55 14.34 12.43
C PRO A 331 6.89 13.03 13.18
N TYR A 332 7.50 12.09 12.50
CA TYR A 332 8.02 10.85 13.06
C TYR A 332 9.45 10.63 12.57
N ASP A 333 10.36 10.34 13.49
CA ASP A 333 11.76 10.07 13.19
C ASP A 333 12.07 8.57 13.41
N PRO A 334 12.20 7.77 12.33
CA PRO A 334 12.50 6.35 12.45
C PRO A 334 13.82 6.06 13.19
N ALA A 335 14.80 6.98 13.14
CA ALA A 335 16.07 6.81 13.83
C ALA A 335 15.92 6.92 15.38
N LYS A 336 14.79 7.45 15.86
CA LYS A 336 14.44 7.57 17.27
C LYS A 336 13.31 6.63 17.71
N ALA A 337 13.03 5.60 16.94
CA ALA A 337 11.97 4.63 17.25
C ALA A 337 12.17 3.92 18.61
N ASP A 338 13.40 3.78 19.06
CA ASP A 338 13.76 3.18 20.35
C ASP A 338 13.96 4.21 21.49
N ASP A 339 13.77 5.51 21.22
CA ASP A 339 13.82 6.57 22.24
C ASP A 339 12.42 6.79 22.83
N PRO A 340 12.18 6.40 24.09
CA PRO A 340 10.87 6.54 24.73
C PRO A 340 10.36 7.98 24.79
N ALA A 341 11.25 8.98 24.88
CA ALA A 341 10.85 10.38 24.93
C ALA A 341 10.39 10.88 23.55
N ALA A 342 11.07 10.48 22.47
CA ALA A 342 10.67 10.81 21.11
C ALA A 342 9.35 10.13 20.73
N VAL A 343 9.17 8.87 21.11
CA VAL A 343 7.93 8.12 20.90
C VAL A 343 6.77 8.78 21.66
N ALA A 344 6.96 9.13 22.94
CA ALA A 344 5.93 9.79 23.73
C ALA A 344 5.55 11.18 23.15
N ALA A 345 6.51 11.93 22.64
CA ALA A 345 6.27 13.22 22.00
C ALA A 345 5.48 13.06 20.68
N PHE A 346 5.78 12.03 19.88
CA PHE A 346 5.00 11.70 18.69
C PHE A 346 3.54 11.34 19.03
N GLU A 347 3.33 10.48 20.04
CA GLU A 347 1.99 10.05 20.49
C GLU A 347 1.19 11.23 21.06
N GLU A 348 1.85 12.18 21.76
CA GLU A 348 1.24 13.43 22.26
C GLU A 348 0.81 14.36 21.12
N ASP A 349 1.70 14.61 20.14
CA ASP A 349 1.38 15.46 19.01
C ASP A 349 0.28 14.85 18.15
N PHE A 350 0.32 13.52 17.96
CA PHE A 350 -0.72 12.78 17.24
C PHE A 350 -2.09 12.98 17.91
N ALA A 351 -2.16 12.84 19.24
CA ALA A 351 -3.38 13.09 19.99
C ALA A 351 -3.84 14.56 19.89
N THR A 352 -2.93 15.50 19.94
CA THR A 352 -3.21 16.92 19.79
C THR A 352 -3.84 17.24 18.44
N LYS A 353 -3.31 16.68 17.32
CA LYS A 353 -3.84 16.86 15.97
C LYS A 353 -5.21 16.20 15.80
N ILE A 354 -5.41 15.00 16.34
CA ILE A 354 -6.71 14.34 16.37
C ILE A 354 -7.74 15.21 17.08
N ASN A 355 -7.44 15.66 18.30
CA ASN A 355 -8.35 16.51 19.08
C ASN A 355 -8.66 17.84 18.38
N ALA A 356 -7.71 18.41 17.62
CA ALA A 356 -7.92 19.62 16.84
C ALA A 356 -8.91 19.43 15.67
N VAL A 357 -9.07 18.22 15.17
CA VAL A 357 -10.07 17.88 14.13
C VAL A 357 -11.39 17.49 14.77
N THR A 358 -11.40 16.64 15.79
CA THR A 358 -12.63 16.13 16.41
C THR A 358 -13.43 17.20 17.15
N ARG A 359 -12.78 18.27 17.63
CA ARG A 359 -13.42 19.44 18.25
C ARG A 359 -14.03 20.43 17.25
N ASP A 360 -13.68 20.32 15.98
CA ASP A 360 -14.06 21.30 14.95
C ASP A 360 -14.65 20.59 13.72
N PRO A 361 -15.96 20.29 13.74
CA PRO A 361 -16.64 19.60 12.64
C PRO A 361 -16.50 20.32 11.30
N GLU A 362 -16.43 21.64 11.30
CA GLU A 362 -16.27 22.41 10.05
C GLU A 362 -14.87 22.21 9.46
N LYS A 363 -13.84 22.19 10.30
CA LYS A 363 -12.47 21.84 9.85
C LYS A 363 -12.41 20.43 9.29
N ALA A 364 -13.01 19.44 9.98
CA ALA A 364 -13.08 18.07 9.50
C ALA A 364 -13.73 18.02 8.09
N ARG A 365 -14.85 18.72 7.91
CA ARG A 365 -15.55 18.82 6.62
C ARG A 365 -14.69 19.48 5.53
N ILE A 366 -14.04 20.61 5.84
CA ILE A 366 -13.16 21.31 4.88
C ILE A 366 -12.01 20.42 4.45
N PHE A 367 -11.34 19.74 5.39
CA PHE A 367 -10.25 18.81 5.09
C PHE A 367 -10.72 17.64 4.22
N GLY A 368 -11.88 17.05 4.55
CA GLY A 368 -12.46 15.96 3.78
C GLY A 368 -12.76 16.35 2.33
N LEU A 369 -13.43 17.49 2.12
CA LEU A 369 -13.73 18.01 0.77
C LEU A 369 -12.46 18.31 -0.04
N ALA A 370 -11.47 18.96 0.58
CA ALA A 370 -10.19 19.23 -0.07
C ALA A 370 -9.44 17.94 -0.41
N GLY A 371 -9.52 16.94 0.49
CA GLY A 371 -8.93 15.62 0.29
C GLY A 371 -9.54 14.90 -0.91
N ARG A 372 -10.88 14.86 -1.02
CA ARG A 372 -11.57 14.26 -2.15
C ARG A 372 -11.23 14.96 -3.46
N GLN A 373 -11.26 16.30 -3.49
CA GLN A 373 -10.91 17.03 -4.70
C GLN A 373 -9.49 16.70 -5.18
N ARG A 374 -8.53 16.62 -4.24
CA ARG A 374 -7.17 16.22 -4.54
C ARG A 374 -7.08 14.79 -5.12
N CYS A 375 -7.87 13.84 -4.60
CA CYS A 375 -7.93 12.48 -5.15
C CYS A 375 -8.39 12.48 -6.60
N ILE A 376 -9.43 13.25 -6.93
CA ILE A 376 -9.96 13.37 -8.29
C ILE A 376 -8.93 14.03 -9.23
N ASP A 377 -8.24 15.06 -8.77
CA ASP A 377 -7.34 15.86 -9.61
C ASP A 377 -5.99 15.16 -9.86
N GLU A 378 -5.44 14.43 -8.87
CA GLU A 378 -4.06 13.98 -8.90
C GLU A 378 -3.87 12.47 -8.89
N PHE A 379 -4.84 11.68 -8.39
CA PHE A 379 -4.66 10.26 -8.12
C PHE A 379 -5.61 9.35 -8.92
N ASP A 380 -6.10 9.80 -10.07
CA ASP A 380 -6.94 8.98 -10.95
C ASP A 380 -6.13 7.85 -11.62
N TRP A 381 -6.65 6.62 -11.56
CA TRP A 381 -5.96 5.46 -12.12
C TRP A 381 -5.70 5.52 -13.63
N SER A 382 -6.51 6.27 -14.39
CA SER A 382 -6.26 6.41 -15.84
C SER A 382 -5.01 7.24 -16.11
N LYS A 383 -4.75 8.26 -15.28
CA LYS A 383 -3.50 9.06 -15.34
C LYS A 383 -2.30 8.19 -14.95
N ILE A 384 -2.42 7.45 -13.85
CA ILE A 384 -1.37 6.54 -13.36
C ILE A 384 -1.00 5.50 -14.42
N ALA A 385 -1.99 4.91 -15.09
CA ALA A 385 -1.75 3.96 -16.18
C ALA A 385 -1.04 4.62 -17.37
N ALA A 386 -1.42 5.85 -17.74
CA ALA A 386 -0.76 6.58 -18.81
C ALA A 386 0.70 6.90 -18.46
N GLU A 387 0.99 7.32 -17.23
CA GLU A 387 2.35 7.55 -16.74
C GLU A 387 3.16 6.24 -16.72
N THR A 388 2.57 5.13 -16.31
CA THR A 388 3.19 3.80 -16.35
C THR A 388 3.60 3.42 -17.77
N VAL A 389 2.72 3.64 -18.76
CA VAL A 389 3.03 3.38 -20.18
C VAL A 389 4.17 4.27 -20.70
N GLN A 390 4.34 5.50 -20.18
CA GLN A 390 5.51 6.31 -20.52
C GLN A 390 6.81 5.69 -20.00
N VAL A 391 6.79 5.09 -18.82
CA VAL A 391 7.96 4.35 -18.28
C VAL A 391 8.26 3.13 -19.16
N TYR A 392 7.25 2.39 -19.63
CA TYR A 392 7.46 1.27 -20.54
C TYR A 392 8.18 1.69 -21.83
N ARG A 393 7.77 2.80 -22.43
CA ARG A 393 8.42 3.33 -23.65
C ARG A 393 9.89 3.69 -23.40
N ARG A 394 10.20 4.30 -22.26
CA ARG A 394 11.58 4.60 -21.87
C ARG A 394 12.40 3.33 -21.66
N ALA A 395 11.83 2.31 -21.00
CA ALA A 395 12.51 1.03 -20.80
C ALA A 395 12.86 0.35 -22.14
N LEU A 396 11.96 0.42 -23.12
CA LEU A 396 12.23 -0.07 -24.51
C LEU A 396 13.37 0.69 -25.19
N GLU A 397 13.44 2.00 -25.01
CA GLU A 397 14.53 2.84 -25.58
C GLU A 397 15.89 2.51 -24.91
N VAL A 398 15.91 2.32 -23.59
CA VAL A 398 17.11 1.95 -22.82
C VAL A 398 17.63 0.57 -23.22
N HIS A 399 16.72 -0.41 -23.34
CA HIS A 399 17.08 -1.77 -23.69
C HIS A 399 17.70 -1.93 -25.08
N GLN A 400 17.34 -1.05 -26.03
CA GLN A 400 17.87 -1.04 -27.39
C GLN A 400 19.20 -0.28 -27.56
N SER A 401 19.66 0.43 -26.54
CA SER A 401 20.87 1.29 -26.56
C SER A 401 22.10 0.56 -26.04
#